data_224929f6e38f4fb5c23696350216a156
#
_entry.id   224929f6e38f4fb5c23696350216a156
#
_cell.length_a   1.000
_cell.length_b   1.000
_cell.length_c   1.000
_cell.angle_alpha   90.00
_cell.angle_beta   90.00
_cell.angle_gamma   90.00
#
_symmetry.space_group_name_H-M   'P 1'
#
loop_
_entity.id
_entity.type
_entity.pdbx_description
1 polymer ?
#
loop_
_entity_poly.entity_id
_entity_poly.type
_entity_poly.pdbx_seq_one_letter_code
_entity_poly.pdbx_strand_id
1 'polypeptide(L)'
;MLTTVLFDMGGTLEDIWYNEDTQRATCRRLLEVLRANGLEPGCPDDVFWKRITDGVKAYKQWSEGNMLEKKPEEIWPDWCLRDFAFDREKLLPITEELANLWEVTFYHRELRDGAAEMLQALKSRGYHLGVISNNASLYNVFRVLEDYGIRGFMEDVTVSSVTMSKSSLMPY
;
A
#
# COMPACT_ATOMS: atom_id res chain seq x y z
N MET A 1 -22.81 0.97 -25.05
CA MET A 1 -22.20 -0.37 -24.87
C MET A 1 -21.04 -0.19 -23.89
N LEU A 2 -20.91 -1.05 -22.85
CA LEU A 2 -19.79 -0.99 -21.91
C LEU A 2 -18.51 -1.40 -22.65
N THR A 3 -17.47 -0.58 -22.57
CA THR A 3 -16.19 -0.80 -23.27
C THR A 3 -15.00 -0.87 -22.33
N THR A 4 -15.16 -0.43 -21.08
CA THR A 4 -14.08 -0.32 -20.09
C THR A 4 -14.47 -1.01 -18.80
N VAL A 5 -13.55 -1.77 -18.20
CA VAL A 5 -13.67 -2.38 -16.89
C VAL A 5 -12.53 -1.91 -16.02
N LEU A 6 -12.88 -1.38 -14.83
CA LEU A 6 -11.93 -0.96 -13.83
C LEU A 6 -12.01 -1.91 -12.63
N PHE A 7 -10.85 -2.37 -12.17
CA PHE A 7 -10.71 -3.28 -11.05
C PHE A 7 -10.10 -2.58 -9.85
N ASP A 8 -10.54 -2.92 -8.66
CA ASP A 8 -9.75 -2.73 -7.46
C ASP A 8 -8.71 -3.86 -7.33
N MET A 9 -7.71 -3.69 -6.48
CA MET A 9 -6.68 -4.70 -6.23
C MET A 9 -7.09 -5.64 -5.09
N GLY A 10 -6.96 -5.18 -3.86
CA GLY A 10 -7.18 -6.00 -2.66
C GLY A 10 -8.61 -6.47 -2.51
N GLY A 11 -8.81 -7.77 -2.37
CA GLY A 11 -10.15 -8.37 -2.30
C GLY A 11 -10.85 -8.51 -3.66
N THR A 12 -10.25 -8.05 -4.76
CA THR A 12 -10.79 -8.12 -6.13
C THR A 12 -9.88 -8.93 -7.05
N LEU A 13 -8.73 -8.40 -7.43
CA LEU A 13 -7.74 -9.14 -8.25
C LEU A 13 -6.81 -10.01 -7.40
N GLU A 14 -6.61 -9.65 -6.14
CA GLU A 14 -5.76 -10.38 -5.21
C GLU A 14 -6.50 -10.73 -3.91
N ASP A 15 -6.12 -11.84 -3.31
CA ASP A 15 -6.45 -12.16 -1.93
C ASP A 15 -5.40 -11.55 -1.02
N ILE A 16 -5.87 -10.88 0.03
CA ILE A 16 -5.00 -10.23 1.01
C ILE A 16 -5.42 -10.64 2.43
N TRP A 17 -4.44 -10.94 3.26
CA TRP A 17 -4.65 -11.24 4.68
C TRP A 17 -3.41 -10.90 5.49
N TYR A 18 -3.54 -10.85 6.81
CA TYR A 18 -2.43 -10.64 7.74
C TYR A 18 -2.66 -11.44 9.02
N ASN A 19 -1.59 -11.71 9.71
CA ASN A 19 -1.59 -12.39 11.01
C ASN A 19 -0.44 -11.88 11.90
N GLU A 20 -0.25 -12.51 13.05
CA GLU A 20 0.83 -12.11 13.96
C GLU A 20 2.23 -12.29 13.37
N ASP A 21 2.46 -13.26 12.49
CA ASP A 21 3.77 -13.48 11.87
C ASP A 21 4.10 -12.40 10.87
N THR A 22 3.13 -11.99 10.03
CA THR A 22 3.31 -10.86 9.10
C THR A 22 3.52 -9.56 9.85
N GLN A 23 2.81 -9.34 10.96
CA GLN A 23 2.99 -8.16 11.81
C GLN A 23 4.39 -8.13 12.43
N ARG A 24 4.87 -9.25 12.99
CA ARG A 24 6.22 -9.37 13.52
C ARG A 24 7.30 -9.15 12.45
N ALA A 25 7.09 -9.72 11.27
CA ALA A 25 8.00 -9.51 10.14
C ALA A 25 8.05 -8.04 9.73
N THR A 26 6.90 -7.37 9.65
CA THR A 26 6.83 -5.94 9.32
C THR A 26 7.54 -5.08 10.35
N CYS A 27 7.29 -5.30 11.64
CA CYS A 27 7.98 -4.58 12.73
C CYS A 27 9.51 -4.67 12.57
N ARG A 28 10.03 -5.89 12.42
CA ARG A 28 11.46 -6.15 12.25
C ARG A 28 12.02 -5.44 11.02
N ARG A 29 11.36 -5.57 9.88
CA ARG A 29 11.82 -4.96 8.62
C ARG A 29 11.80 -3.44 8.66
N LEU A 30 10.78 -2.82 9.27
CA LEU A 30 10.74 -1.36 9.48
C LEU A 30 11.92 -0.91 10.36
N LEU A 31 12.19 -1.63 11.45
CA LEU A 31 13.32 -1.33 12.32
C LEU A 31 14.68 -1.47 11.60
N GLU A 32 14.84 -2.50 10.76
CA GLU A 32 16.04 -2.68 9.92
C GLU A 32 16.27 -1.48 9.00
N VAL A 33 15.24 -1.03 8.27
CA VAL A 33 15.34 0.12 7.36
C VAL A 33 15.64 1.41 8.13
N LEU A 34 14.93 1.67 9.23
CA LEU A 34 15.18 2.87 10.05
C LEU A 34 16.61 2.89 10.60
N ARG A 35 17.07 1.80 11.20
CA ARG A 35 18.43 1.69 11.77
C ARG A 35 19.52 1.84 10.70
N ALA A 36 19.32 1.24 9.53
CA ALA A 36 20.25 1.37 8.41
C ALA A 36 20.42 2.83 7.95
N ASN A 37 19.42 3.68 8.20
CA ASN A 37 19.45 5.11 7.91
C ASN A 37 19.77 5.98 9.13
N GLY A 38 20.26 5.38 10.24
CA GLY A 38 20.65 6.09 11.45
C GLY A 38 19.48 6.68 12.22
N LEU A 39 18.29 6.07 12.09
CA LEU A 39 17.06 6.45 12.80
C LEU A 39 16.76 5.40 13.86
N GLU A 40 17.22 5.65 15.10
CA GLU A 40 16.99 4.75 16.23
C GLU A 40 15.71 5.13 16.99
N PRO A 41 14.74 4.23 17.14
CA PRO A 41 13.48 4.52 17.86
C PRO A 41 13.66 4.82 19.34
N GLY A 42 14.71 4.30 19.96
CA GLY A 42 15.01 4.54 21.39
C GLY A 42 14.00 3.92 22.36
N CYS A 43 13.27 2.90 21.92
CA CYS A 43 12.29 2.18 22.74
C CYS A 43 12.27 0.68 22.39
N PRO A 44 11.68 -0.20 23.25
CA PRO A 44 11.45 -1.60 22.94
C PRO A 44 10.62 -1.80 21.66
N ASP A 45 10.82 -2.95 20.97
CA ASP A 45 10.18 -3.23 19.69
C ASP A 45 8.62 -3.32 19.79
N ASP A 46 8.09 -3.77 20.93
CA ASP A 46 6.64 -3.80 21.17
C ASP A 46 6.04 -2.41 21.32
N VAL A 47 6.77 -1.49 21.98
CA VAL A 47 6.39 -0.07 22.09
C VAL A 47 6.46 0.61 20.74
N PHE A 48 7.53 0.34 19.97
CA PHE A 48 7.67 0.81 18.60
C PHE A 48 6.49 0.36 17.75
N TRP A 49 6.20 -0.94 17.75
CA TRP A 49 5.10 -1.52 16.97
C TRP A 49 3.75 -0.90 17.31
N LYS A 50 3.47 -0.77 18.61
CA LYS A 50 2.23 -0.14 19.07
C LYS A 50 2.08 1.29 18.54
N ARG A 51 3.12 2.11 18.62
CA ARG A 51 3.07 3.51 18.15
C ARG A 51 2.84 3.60 16.65
N ILE A 52 3.54 2.76 15.87
CA ILE A 52 3.35 2.69 14.41
C ILE A 52 1.90 2.32 14.08
N THR A 53 1.38 1.25 14.67
CA THR A 53 0.02 0.77 14.38
C THR A 53 -1.04 1.76 14.81
N ASP A 54 -0.86 2.45 15.93
CA ASP A 54 -1.75 3.55 16.34
C ASP A 54 -1.71 4.71 15.33
N GLY A 55 -0.53 5.06 14.83
CA GLY A 55 -0.35 6.09 13.80
C GLY A 55 -1.01 5.72 12.47
N VAL A 56 -0.79 4.49 11.99
CA VAL A 56 -1.43 3.97 10.77
C VAL A 56 -2.95 3.98 10.92
N LYS A 57 -3.49 3.54 12.06
CA LYS A 57 -4.92 3.55 12.33
C LYS A 57 -5.49 4.98 12.32
N ALA A 58 -4.81 5.92 12.97
CA ALA A 58 -5.23 7.32 13.00
C ALA A 58 -5.23 7.94 11.61
N TYR A 59 -4.19 7.67 10.80
CA TYR A 59 -4.12 8.10 9.42
C TYR A 59 -5.27 7.53 8.59
N LYS A 60 -5.51 6.22 8.69
CA LYS A 60 -6.59 5.54 7.95
C LYS A 60 -7.96 6.16 8.27
N GLN A 61 -8.27 6.40 9.55
CA GLN A 61 -9.50 7.06 9.96
C GLN A 61 -9.65 8.46 9.36
N TRP A 62 -8.56 9.26 9.37
CA TRP A 62 -8.58 10.60 8.77
C TRP A 62 -8.77 10.51 7.25
N SER A 63 -8.02 9.68 6.59
CA SER A 63 -8.01 9.52 5.13
C SER A 63 -9.38 9.06 4.60
N GLU A 64 -9.97 8.04 5.22
CA GLU A 64 -11.30 7.54 4.88
C GLU A 64 -12.41 8.55 5.19
N GLY A 65 -12.33 9.24 6.34
CA GLY A 65 -13.32 10.24 6.72
C GLY A 65 -13.34 11.49 5.82
N ASN A 66 -12.21 11.79 5.17
CA ASN A 66 -12.08 12.95 4.28
C ASN A 66 -12.07 12.57 2.79
N MET A 67 -12.03 11.29 2.45
CA MET A 67 -11.85 10.78 1.08
C MET A 67 -10.58 11.33 0.40
N LEU A 68 -9.54 11.58 1.19
CA LEU A 68 -8.26 12.10 0.74
C LEU A 68 -7.14 11.11 1.02
N GLU A 69 -6.13 11.14 0.18
CA GLU A 69 -4.88 10.42 0.39
C GLU A 69 -3.72 11.43 0.48
N LYS A 70 -2.70 11.08 1.24
CA LYS A 70 -1.45 11.83 1.34
C LYS A 70 -0.31 11.01 0.74
N LYS A 71 0.80 11.69 0.46
CA LYS A 71 2.03 11.03 0.01
C LYS A 71 2.77 10.40 1.19
N PRO A 72 3.61 9.39 0.96
CA PRO A 72 4.45 8.78 1.99
C PRO A 72 5.25 9.78 2.81
N GLU A 73 5.75 10.86 2.18
CA GLU A 73 6.52 11.93 2.83
C GLU A 73 5.74 12.73 3.87
N GLU A 74 4.41 12.65 3.85
CA GLU A 74 3.51 13.23 4.84
C GLU A 74 3.01 12.15 5.82
N ILE A 75 2.68 10.94 5.31
CA ILE A 75 2.08 9.87 6.12
C ILE A 75 3.07 9.39 7.18
N TRP A 76 4.30 9.08 6.77
CA TRP A 76 5.26 8.48 7.69
C TRP A 76 5.72 9.44 8.78
N PRO A 77 6.18 10.67 8.48
CA PRO A 77 6.62 11.59 9.53
C PRO A 77 5.49 12.09 10.42
N ASP A 78 4.35 12.41 9.82
CA ASP A 78 3.31 13.19 10.50
C ASP A 78 2.25 12.30 11.18
N TRP A 79 2.21 10.98 10.84
CA TRP A 79 1.24 10.03 11.39
C TRP A 79 1.92 8.78 11.98
N CYS A 80 2.61 7.99 11.16
CA CYS A 80 3.12 6.69 11.59
C CYS A 80 4.28 6.82 12.58
N LEU A 81 5.17 7.77 12.36
CA LEU A 81 6.40 7.99 13.15
C LEU A 81 6.37 9.30 13.96
N ARG A 82 5.22 9.95 14.07
CA ARG A 82 5.06 11.25 14.74
C ARG A 82 5.53 11.27 16.20
N ASP A 83 5.46 10.13 16.88
CA ASP A 83 5.83 9.99 18.29
C ASP A 83 7.32 9.70 18.48
N PHE A 84 8.11 9.77 17.40
CA PHE A 84 9.56 9.59 17.40
C PHE A 84 10.24 10.90 16.97
N ALA A 85 11.28 11.27 17.70
CA ALA A 85 12.07 12.47 17.38
C ALA A 85 13.11 12.18 16.29
N PHE A 86 12.64 11.63 15.14
CA PHE A 86 13.52 11.33 14.04
C PHE A 86 13.97 12.58 13.27
N ASP A 87 15.21 12.55 12.81
CA ASP A 87 15.72 13.53 11.86
C ASP A 87 14.94 13.43 10.54
N ARG A 88 14.21 14.50 10.22
CA ARG A 88 13.33 14.55 9.06
C ARG A 88 14.11 14.49 7.73
N GLU A 89 15.31 15.03 7.69
CA GLU A 89 16.15 14.98 6.48
C GLU A 89 16.59 13.55 6.15
N LYS A 90 16.79 12.71 7.18
CA LYS A 90 17.09 11.29 6.99
C LYS A 90 15.84 10.44 6.72
N LEU A 91 14.71 10.84 7.28
CA LEU A 91 13.46 10.08 7.16
C LEU A 91 12.80 10.25 5.78
N LEU A 92 12.71 11.48 5.27
CA LEU A 92 11.98 11.77 4.03
C LEU A 92 12.42 10.92 2.83
N PRO A 93 13.72 10.67 2.58
CA PRO A 93 14.17 9.88 1.43
C PRO A 93 13.72 8.41 1.45
N ILE A 94 13.38 7.86 2.61
CA ILE A 94 13.01 6.44 2.77
C ILE A 94 11.51 6.21 2.97
N THR A 95 10.69 7.25 2.98
CA THR A 95 9.26 7.14 3.30
C THR A 95 8.49 6.27 2.31
N GLU A 96 8.82 6.33 1.02
CA GLU A 96 8.22 5.44 0.02
C GLU A 96 8.68 3.98 0.21
N GLU A 97 9.94 3.75 0.60
CA GLU A 97 10.41 2.42 0.94
C GLU A 97 9.64 1.84 2.13
N LEU A 98 9.43 2.65 3.18
CA LEU A 98 8.64 2.26 4.35
C LEU A 98 7.18 1.97 3.96
N ALA A 99 6.58 2.80 3.10
CA ALA A 99 5.21 2.60 2.62
C ALA A 99 5.07 1.30 1.81
N ASN A 100 5.96 1.08 0.84
CA ASN A 100 5.95 -0.16 0.07
C ASN A 100 6.24 -1.39 0.95
N LEU A 101 7.20 -1.29 1.89
CA LEU A 101 7.52 -2.37 2.82
C LEU A 101 6.31 -2.74 3.67
N TRP A 102 5.56 -1.75 4.18
CA TRP A 102 4.31 -2.00 4.90
C TRP A 102 3.35 -2.83 4.03
N GLU A 103 3.10 -2.42 2.82
CA GLU A 103 2.16 -3.07 1.92
C GLU A 103 2.54 -4.52 1.56
N VAL A 104 3.83 -4.81 1.37
CA VAL A 104 4.29 -6.15 0.95
C VAL A 104 4.68 -7.07 2.10
N THR A 105 4.76 -6.55 3.34
CA THR A 105 5.17 -7.37 4.50
C THR A 105 4.04 -7.53 5.52
N PHE A 106 3.27 -6.46 5.77
CA PHE A 106 2.11 -6.53 6.67
C PHE A 106 1.01 -7.40 6.08
N TYR A 107 0.74 -7.23 4.79
CA TYR A 107 -0.21 -8.04 4.07
C TYR A 107 0.51 -9.19 3.34
N HIS A 108 0.04 -10.40 3.54
CA HIS A 108 0.26 -11.46 2.58
C HIS A 108 -0.66 -11.22 1.39
N ARG A 109 -0.11 -11.31 0.17
CA ARG A 109 -0.83 -10.99 -1.06
C ARG A 109 -0.59 -12.09 -2.07
N GLU A 110 -1.64 -12.52 -2.75
CA GLU A 110 -1.54 -13.45 -3.87
C GLU A 110 -2.59 -13.15 -4.93
N LEU A 111 -2.22 -13.35 -6.18
CA LEU A 111 -3.17 -13.20 -7.29
C LEU A 111 -4.27 -14.26 -7.14
N ARG A 112 -5.53 -13.85 -7.25
CA ARG A 112 -6.66 -14.78 -7.19
C ARG A 112 -6.63 -15.80 -8.32
N ASP A 113 -7.01 -17.03 -8.00
CA ASP A 113 -7.18 -18.08 -8.99
C ASP A 113 -8.13 -17.64 -10.09
N GLY A 114 -7.69 -17.82 -11.34
CA GLY A 114 -8.49 -17.45 -12.53
C GLY A 114 -8.48 -15.96 -12.88
N ALA A 115 -7.80 -15.08 -12.10
CA ALA A 115 -7.77 -13.65 -12.39
C ALA A 115 -7.06 -13.35 -13.72
N ALA A 116 -5.91 -13.97 -13.97
CA ALA A 116 -5.17 -13.77 -15.21
C ALA A 116 -5.97 -14.23 -16.43
N GLU A 117 -6.61 -15.40 -16.36
CA GLU A 117 -7.45 -15.95 -17.41
C GLU A 117 -8.68 -15.06 -17.67
N MET A 118 -9.30 -14.53 -16.61
CA MET A 118 -10.40 -13.58 -16.72
C MET A 118 -9.96 -12.32 -17.47
N LEU A 119 -8.82 -11.72 -17.08
CA LEU A 119 -8.28 -10.52 -17.71
C LEU A 119 -7.97 -10.79 -19.20
N GLN A 120 -7.34 -11.91 -19.53
CA GLN A 120 -7.10 -12.34 -20.90
C GLN A 120 -8.40 -12.48 -21.70
N ALA A 121 -9.44 -13.09 -21.12
CA ALA A 121 -10.73 -13.27 -21.78
C ALA A 121 -11.43 -11.92 -22.04
N LEU A 122 -11.35 -10.96 -21.11
CA LEU A 122 -11.91 -9.62 -21.29
C LEU A 122 -11.16 -8.85 -22.39
N LYS A 123 -9.81 -8.89 -22.40
CA LYS A 123 -9.02 -8.28 -23.48
C LYS A 123 -9.36 -8.87 -24.85
N SER A 124 -9.52 -10.20 -24.94
CA SER A 124 -9.87 -10.88 -26.17
C SER A 124 -11.28 -10.50 -26.71
N ARG A 125 -12.15 -10.01 -25.83
CA ARG A 125 -13.49 -9.49 -26.18
C ARG A 125 -13.46 -7.98 -26.51
N GLY A 126 -12.30 -7.34 -26.50
CA GLY A 126 -12.12 -5.93 -26.85
C GLY A 126 -12.41 -4.95 -25.73
N TYR A 127 -12.43 -5.39 -24.45
CA TYR A 127 -12.55 -4.45 -23.33
C TYR A 127 -11.22 -3.74 -23.06
N HIS A 128 -11.32 -2.47 -22.71
CA HIS A 128 -10.25 -1.70 -22.08
C HIS A 128 -10.23 -2.00 -20.59
N LEU A 129 -9.06 -2.34 -20.04
CA LEU A 129 -8.94 -2.70 -18.63
C LEU A 129 -8.07 -1.71 -17.89
N GLY A 130 -8.47 -1.38 -16.67
CA GLY A 130 -7.68 -0.52 -15.79
C GLY A 130 -7.83 -0.93 -14.32
N VAL A 131 -6.96 -0.33 -13.48
CA VAL A 131 -6.99 -0.49 -12.03
C VAL A 131 -7.23 0.84 -11.37
N ILE A 132 -8.10 0.85 -10.34
CA ILE A 132 -8.23 1.94 -9.38
C ILE A 132 -7.99 1.34 -7.99
N SER A 133 -6.94 1.80 -7.29
CA SER A 133 -6.57 1.27 -5.99
C SER A 133 -6.32 2.37 -4.97
N ASN A 134 -6.86 2.18 -3.76
CA ASN A 134 -6.51 2.99 -2.60
C ASN A 134 -5.25 2.40 -1.95
N ASN A 135 -4.10 3.04 -2.15
CA ASN A 135 -2.82 2.58 -1.64
C ASN A 135 -1.93 3.78 -1.26
N ALA A 136 -1.33 3.71 -0.08
CA ALA A 136 -0.50 4.79 0.47
C ALA A 136 0.93 4.81 -0.10
N SER A 137 1.39 3.75 -0.79
CA SER A 137 2.65 3.75 -1.54
C SER A 137 2.41 4.26 -2.96
N LEU A 138 3.36 5.01 -3.50
CA LEU A 138 3.30 5.54 -4.87
C LEU A 138 3.47 4.45 -5.93
N TYR A 139 4.27 3.43 -5.64
CA TYR A 139 4.72 2.45 -6.63
C TYR A 139 4.31 1.02 -6.35
N ASN A 140 3.73 0.73 -5.17
CA ASN A 140 3.39 -0.65 -4.77
C ASN A 140 2.48 -1.35 -5.80
N VAL A 141 1.38 -0.72 -6.19
CA VAL A 141 0.40 -1.30 -7.12
C VAL A 141 1.05 -1.67 -8.46
N PHE A 142 1.92 -0.80 -8.99
CA PHE A 142 2.63 -1.06 -10.25
C PHE A 142 3.54 -2.28 -10.15
N ARG A 143 4.32 -2.37 -9.05
CA ARG A 143 5.22 -3.51 -8.79
C ARG A 143 4.45 -4.82 -8.64
N VAL A 144 3.37 -4.81 -7.86
CA VAL A 144 2.53 -6.00 -7.63
C VAL A 144 1.90 -6.49 -8.95
N LEU A 145 1.42 -5.59 -9.81
CA LEU A 145 0.90 -5.96 -11.12
C LEU A 145 1.97 -6.59 -12.03
N GLU A 146 3.22 -6.11 -11.93
CA GLU A 146 4.37 -6.68 -12.66
C GLU A 146 4.73 -8.06 -12.10
N ASP A 147 4.82 -8.21 -10.78
CA ASP A 147 5.15 -9.48 -10.12
C ASP A 147 4.11 -10.57 -10.42
N TYR A 148 2.84 -10.20 -10.54
CA TYR A 148 1.77 -11.10 -10.98
C TYR A 148 1.76 -11.38 -12.48
N GLY A 149 2.57 -10.68 -13.26
CA GLY A 149 2.57 -10.80 -14.74
C GLY A 149 1.32 -10.28 -15.43
N ILE A 150 0.50 -9.48 -14.74
CA ILE A 150 -0.78 -8.96 -15.28
C ILE A 150 -0.74 -7.47 -15.63
N ARG A 151 0.39 -6.78 -15.40
CA ARG A 151 0.54 -5.34 -15.73
C ARG A 151 0.23 -5.03 -17.20
N GLY A 152 0.61 -5.93 -18.10
CA GLY A 152 0.40 -5.78 -19.56
C GLY A 152 -1.07 -5.79 -19.99
N PHE A 153 -2.00 -6.25 -19.17
CA PHE A 153 -3.43 -6.16 -19.46
C PHE A 153 -4.01 -4.78 -19.19
N MET A 154 -3.37 -3.98 -18.31
CA MET A 154 -3.90 -2.71 -17.80
C MET A 154 -3.45 -1.55 -18.68
N GLU A 155 -4.40 -0.85 -19.28
CA GLU A 155 -4.18 0.37 -20.06
C GLU A 155 -4.00 1.59 -19.14
N ASP A 156 -4.70 1.58 -17.99
CA ASP A 156 -4.59 2.62 -16.98
C ASP A 156 -4.47 2.03 -15.57
N VAL A 157 -3.68 2.70 -14.73
CA VAL A 157 -3.52 2.37 -13.30
C VAL A 157 -3.58 3.65 -12.48
N THR A 158 -4.67 3.80 -11.75
CA THR A 158 -4.91 4.97 -10.89
C THR A 158 -4.73 4.57 -9.43
N VAL A 159 -3.87 5.28 -8.71
CA VAL A 159 -3.56 5.03 -7.29
C VAL A 159 -3.85 6.29 -6.48
N SER A 160 -4.49 6.14 -5.33
CA SER A 160 -4.92 7.26 -4.49
C SER A 160 -3.75 8.14 -4.00
N SER A 161 -2.59 7.57 -3.69
CA SER A 161 -1.38 8.32 -3.31
C SER A 161 -0.82 9.21 -4.43
N VAL A 162 -1.12 8.88 -5.69
CA VAL A 162 -0.75 9.71 -6.86
C VAL A 162 -1.78 10.79 -7.13
N THR A 163 -3.07 10.45 -7.03
CA THR A 163 -4.18 11.39 -7.30
C THR A 163 -4.52 12.27 -6.11
N MET A 164 -4.00 11.96 -4.92
CA MET A 164 -4.31 12.61 -3.63
C MET A 164 -5.79 12.49 -3.22
N SER A 165 -6.52 11.55 -3.82
CA SER A 165 -7.94 11.30 -3.57
C SER A 165 -8.22 9.80 -3.50
N LYS A 166 -9.10 9.39 -2.59
CA LYS A 166 -9.59 8.01 -2.53
C LYS A 166 -10.75 7.79 -3.49
N SER A 167 -10.79 6.62 -4.10
CA SER A 167 -11.96 6.17 -4.82
C SER A 167 -13.06 5.74 -3.84
N SER A 168 -14.31 5.93 -4.22
CA SER A 168 -15.46 5.43 -3.46
C SER A 168 -15.69 3.91 -3.63
N LEU A 169 -14.88 3.25 -4.46
CA LEU A 169 -14.87 1.79 -4.60
C LEU A 169 -14.13 1.21 -3.40
N MET A 170 -14.81 1.17 -2.26
CA MET A 170 -14.33 0.44 -1.08
C MET A 170 -14.83 -1.00 -1.20
N PRO A 171 -13.97 -2.02 -1.11
CA PRO A 171 -14.45 -3.39 -0.96
C PRO A 171 -15.24 -3.48 0.36
N TYR A 172 -16.42 -4.04 0.31
CA TYR A 172 -17.26 -4.32 1.48
C TYR A 172 -16.69 -5.46 2.29
#